data_37c17cc976741a60ab6924792785c9b4
#
_entry.id   37c17cc976741a60ab6924792785c9b4
#
_cell.length_a   1.000
_cell.length_b   1.000
_cell.length_c   1.000
_cell.angle_alpha   90.00
_cell.angle_beta   90.00
_cell.angle_gamma   90.00
#
_symmetry.space_group_name_H-M   'P 1'
#
loop_
_entity.id
_entity.type
_entity.pdbx_description
1 polymer ?
#
loop_
_entity_poly.entity_id
_entity_poly.type
_entity_poly.pdbx_seq_one_letter_code
_entity_poly.pdbx_strand_id
1 'polypeptide(L)'
;MNLVRKAMSAFFSRGAGALLRLAGWKRGVVYANLQHVSPAVVPADNHIFYRNLVNNLARHAGDLLFGFKTFKRLPADTAAYPYRQGGLDFCLAEGSAPVLEKMRGGGLFLTAHFGNYEAIGPWLCRLGVPLVASYIPVKPARLNRILDRKIRAVDGRSYGVDARTPREFVRLLDEGRLFCLLADQDSRIPSALPGIFLGQGASMNPLPDFLLRHRPGTPVYVCWLEEAPPCGKARGRRILHADELEFRTSDNPSSAVIGAYNRWLESRIKENPSLWYGFTHRRFYSVDPSIYP
;
A
#
# COMPACT_ATOMS: atom_id res chain seq x y z
N MET A 1 10.72 15.72 -12.27
CA MET A 1 10.26 14.88 -13.41
C MET A 1 10.20 15.75 -14.65
N ASN A 2 10.87 15.37 -15.75
CA ASN A 2 10.89 16.13 -17.00
C ASN A 2 9.43 16.24 -17.56
N LEU A 3 9.08 17.36 -18.18
CA LEU A 3 7.75 17.65 -18.74
C LEU A 3 7.27 16.51 -19.68
N VAL A 4 8.18 15.98 -20.49
CA VAL A 4 7.93 14.85 -21.40
C VAL A 4 7.46 13.60 -20.65
N ARG A 5 8.10 13.24 -19.53
CA ARG A 5 7.69 12.05 -18.73
C ARG A 5 6.33 12.22 -18.07
N LYS A 6 5.97 13.44 -17.68
CA LYS A 6 4.62 13.74 -17.16
C LYS A 6 3.57 13.59 -18.24
N ALA A 7 3.83 14.12 -19.41
CA ALA A 7 2.94 13.97 -20.55
C ALA A 7 2.76 12.50 -20.93
N MET A 8 3.85 11.71 -20.93
CA MET A 8 3.82 10.27 -21.17
C MET A 8 3.03 9.51 -20.09
N SER A 9 3.23 9.82 -18.80
CA SER A 9 2.46 9.22 -17.71
C SER A 9 0.97 9.53 -17.84
N ALA A 10 0.62 10.78 -18.08
CA ALA A 10 -0.78 11.19 -18.25
C ALA A 10 -1.44 10.56 -19.49
N PHE A 11 -0.73 10.52 -20.61
CA PHE A 11 -1.21 9.87 -21.83
C PHE A 11 -1.41 8.36 -21.64
N PHE A 12 -0.41 7.68 -21.09
CA PHE A 12 -0.48 6.26 -20.77
C PHE A 12 -1.64 5.97 -19.82
N SER A 13 -1.77 6.72 -18.73
CA SER A 13 -2.82 6.50 -17.73
C SER A 13 -4.22 6.68 -18.30
N ARG A 14 -4.43 7.69 -19.15
CA ARG A 14 -5.72 7.91 -19.81
C ARG A 14 -6.05 6.79 -20.80
N GLY A 15 -5.09 6.40 -21.64
CA GLY A 15 -5.26 5.31 -22.62
C GLY A 15 -5.49 3.96 -21.95
N ALA A 16 -4.64 3.59 -20.98
CA ALA A 16 -4.76 2.35 -20.23
C ALA A 16 -6.07 2.30 -19.43
N GLY A 17 -6.45 3.38 -18.75
CA GLY A 17 -7.72 3.46 -18.04
C GLY A 17 -8.93 3.30 -18.96
N ALA A 18 -8.90 3.91 -20.14
CA ALA A 18 -9.97 3.75 -21.13
C ALA A 18 -10.07 2.31 -21.65
N LEU A 19 -8.95 1.69 -22.01
CA LEU A 19 -8.89 0.30 -22.47
C LEU A 19 -9.40 -0.69 -21.42
N LEU A 20 -8.94 -0.56 -20.18
CA LEU A 20 -9.39 -1.43 -19.08
C LEU A 20 -10.90 -1.30 -18.81
N ARG A 21 -11.46 -0.09 -18.92
CA ARG A 21 -12.91 0.12 -18.76
C ARG A 21 -13.70 -0.49 -19.92
N LEU A 22 -13.27 -0.27 -21.16
CA LEU A 22 -13.92 -0.84 -22.35
C LEU A 22 -13.89 -2.38 -22.32
N ALA A 23 -12.76 -2.96 -21.91
CA ALA A 23 -12.63 -4.41 -21.73
C ALA A 23 -13.41 -4.95 -20.52
N GLY A 24 -14.01 -4.10 -19.68
CA GLY A 24 -14.69 -4.55 -18.46
C GLY A 24 -13.77 -5.23 -17.47
N TRP A 25 -12.48 -4.88 -17.45
CA TRP A 25 -11.47 -5.55 -16.63
C TRP A 25 -11.87 -5.62 -15.15
N LYS A 26 -11.98 -6.84 -14.62
CA LYS A 26 -12.38 -7.11 -13.22
C LYS A 26 -13.74 -6.54 -12.79
N ARG A 27 -14.60 -6.07 -13.72
CA ARG A 27 -15.88 -5.42 -13.38
C ARG A 27 -16.78 -6.31 -12.54
N GLY A 28 -16.92 -7.59 -12.88
CA GLY A 28 -17.74 -8.54 -12.09
C GLY A 28 -17.22 -8.68 -10.66
N VAL A 29 -15.92 -8.81 -10.46
CA VAL A 29 -15.30 -8.90 -9.12
C VAL A 29 -15.51 -7.61 -8.33
N VAL A 30 -15.32 -6.44 -8.96
CA VAL A 30 -15.54 -5.14 -8.28
C VAL A 30 -16.99 -5.01 -7.83
N TYR A 31 -17.94 -5.33 -8.70
CA TYR A 31 -19.36 -5.22 -8.34
C TYR A 31 -19.77 -6.22 -7.27
N ALA A 32 -19.26 -7.46 -7.32
CA ALA A 32 -19.47 -8.45 -6.27
C ALA A 32 -18.99 -7.95 -4.90
N ASN A 33 -17.78 -7.39 -4.84
CA ASN A 33 -17.28 -6.78 -3.60
C ASN A 33 -18.15 -5.60 -3.13
N LEU A 34 -18.58 -4.71 -4.05
CA LEU A 34 -19.42 -3.57 -3.70
C LEU A 34 -20.80 -3.98 -3.15
N GLN A 35 -21.38 -5.04 -3.69
CA GLN A 35 -22.66 -5.57 -3.20
C GLN A 35 -22.53 -6.27 -1.85
N HIS A 36 -21.36 -6.84 -1.57
CA HIS A 36 -21.12 -7.62 -0.35
C HIS A 36 -20.77 -6.71 0.84
N VAL A 37 -20.05 -5.62 0.64
CA VAL A 37 -19.62 -4.74 1.75
C VAL A 37 -20.75 -3.80 2.20
N SER A 38 -20.62 -3.26 3.41
CA SER A 38 -21.60 -2.34 3.98
C SER A 38 -21.90 -1.14 3.08
N PRO A 39 -23.18 -0.75 2.88
CA PRO A 39 -23.56 0.44 2.12
C PRO A 39 -22.90 1.74 2.62
N ALA A 40 -22.52 1.81 3.90
CA ALA A 40 -21.83 2.98 4.46
C ALA A 40 -20.41 3.21 3.85
N VAL A 41 -19.86 2.22 3.15
CA VAL A 41 -18.53 2.28 2.54
C VAL A 41 -18.62 2.53 1.03
N VAL A 42 -19.76 2.22 0.42
CA VAL A 42 -19.94 2.17 -1.03
C VAL A 42 -20.61 3.45 -1.51
N PRO A 43 -20.10 4.14 -2.54
CA PRO A 43 -20.79 5.24 -3.17
C PRO A 43 -22.06 4.77 -3.90
N ALA A 44 -23.05 5.65 -4.01
CA ALA A 44 -24.36 5.33 -4.58
C ALA A 44 -24.34 4.87 -6.05
N ASP A 45 -23.26 5.17 -6.80
CA ASP A 45 -23.13 4.83 -8.23
C ASP A 45 -21.92 3.91 -8.48
N ASN A 46 -22.20 2.62 -8.69
CA ASN A 46 -21.20 1.59 -8.98
C ASN A 46 -20.42 1.85 -10.28
N HIS A 47 -21.01 2.50 -11.28
CA HIS A 47 -20.33 2.80 -12.55
C HIS A 47 -19.32 3.92 -12.38
N ILE A 48 -19.70 4.97 -11.67
CA ILE A 48 -18.79 6.07 -11.32
C ILE A 48 -17.66 5.55 -10.46
N PHE A 49 -17.96 4.70 -9.47
CA PHE A 49 -16.96 4.08 -8.62
C PHE A 49 -15.96 3.25 -9.44
N TYR A 50 -16.44 2.30 -10.26
CA TYR A 50 -15.60 1.46 -11.09
C TYR A 50 -14.70 2.29 -12.01
N ARG A 51 -15.26 3.31 -12.65
CA ARG A 51 -14.50 4.25 -13.49
C ARG A 51 -13.37 4.92 -12.71
N ASN A 52 -13.66 5.41 -11.52
CA ASN A 52 -12.67 6.10 -10.66
C ASN A 52 -11.58 5.13 -10.18
N LEU A 53 -11.95 3.93 -9.74
CA LEU A 53 -11.02 2.87 -9.33
C LEU A 53 -10.05 2.51 -10.44
N VAL A 54 -10.56 2.23 -11.65
CA VAL A 54 -9.72 1.87 -12.81
C VAL A 54 -8.82 3.03 -13.24
N ASN A 55 -9.33 4.27 -13.21
CA ASN A 55 -8.51 5.45 -13.51
C ASN A 55 -7.40 5.67 -12.48
N ASN A 56 -7.68 5.46 -11.19
CA ASN A 56 -6.68 5.54 -10.13
C ASN A 56 -5.60 4.47 -10.31
N LEU A 57 -6.00 3.23 -10.60
CA LEU A 57 -5.06 2.14 -10.88
C LEU A 57 -4.18 2.44 -12.11
N ALA A 58 -4.78 2.93 -13.20
CA ALA A 58 -4.03 3.30 -14.40
C ALA A 58 -3.06 4.47 -14.14
N ARG A 59 -3.45 5.45 -13.30
CA ARG A 59 -2.58 6.54 -12.88
C ARG A 59 -1.42 6.03 -12.03
N HIS A 60 -1.69 5.14 -11.08
CA HIS A 60 -0.66 4.47 -10.29
C HIS A 60 0.34 3.72 -11.17
N ALA A 61 -0.14 2.93 -12.15
CA ALA A 61 0.73 2.25 -13.12
C ALA A 61 1.57 3.25 -13.94
N GLY A 62 1.00 4.36 -14.37
CA GLY A 62 1.71 5.44 -15.05
C GLY A 62 2.80 6.06 -14.20
N ASP A 63 2.53 6.33 -12.94
CA ASP A 63 3.52 6.84 -11.99
C ASP A 63 4.64 5.82 -11.74
N LEU A 64 4.33 4.55 -11.65
CA LEU A 64 5.30 3.46 -11.53
C LEU A 64 6.27 3.42 -12.72
N LEU A 65 5.75 3.55 -13.92
CA LEU A 65 6.55 3.47 -15.15
C LEU A 65 7.37 4.74 -15.40
N PHE A 66 6.82 5.92 -15.15
CA PHE A 66 7.39 7.19 -15.59
C PHE A 66 7.80 8.13 -14.43
N GLY A 67 7.12 8.04 -13.26
CA GLY A 67 7.28 8.95 -12.13
C GLY A 67 8.21 8.47 -11.02
N PHE A 68 8.44 7.18 -10.92
CA PHE A 68 9.04 6.53 -9.75
C PHE A 68 10.45 7.02 -9.38
N LYS A 69 11.25 7.42 -10.37
CA LYS A 69 12.59 7.99 -10.13
C LYS A 69 12.57 9.28 -9.27
N THR A 70 11.42 9.95 -9.20
CA THR A 70 11.28 11.17 -8.38
C THR A 70 11.41 10.81 -6.90
N PHE A 71 10.71 9.77 -6.44
CA PHE A 71 10.75 9.34 -5.05
C PHE A 71 12.14 8.88 -4.59
N LYS A 72 12.93 8.31 -5.50
CA LYS A 72 14.32 7.88 -5.22
C LYS A 72 15.33 9.02 -5.08
N ARG A 73 14.92 10.26 -5.31
CA ARG A 73 15.77 11.45 -5.30
C ARG A 73 15.32 12.49 -4.28
N LEU A 74 14.39 12.13 -3.42
CA LEU A 74 13.92 12.99 -2.35
C LEU A 74 15.03 13.19 -1.30
N PRO A 75 14.99 14.30 -0.55
CA PRO A 75 15.91 14.52 0.56
C PRO A 75 15.90 13.40 1.58
N ALA A 76 17.04 13.14 2.20
CA ALA A 76 17.17 12.14 3.26
C ALA A 76 16.78 12.69 4.64
N ASP A 77 16.77 14.00 4.79
CA ASP A 77 16.47 14.69 6.04
C ASP A 77 14.98 15.06 6.09
N THR A 78 14.31 14.69 7.18
CA THR A 78 12.91 15.05 7.44
C THR A 78 12.72 16.57 7.54
N ALA A 79 13.72 17.30 8.02
CA ALA A 79 13.70 18.76 8.12
C ALA A 79 13.72 19.48 6.75
N ALA A 80 14.09 18.77 5.67
CA ALA A 80 14.09 19.33 4.32
C ALA A 80 12.69 19.40 3.68
N TYR A 81 11.65 18.93 4.36
CA TYR A 81 10.28 18.99 3.85
C TYR A 81 9.51 20.19 4.43
N PRO A 82 8.66 20.86 3.65
CA PRO A 82 8.20 20.48 2.30
C PRO A 82 9.28 20.71 1.22
N TYR A 83 9.42 19.72 0.31
CA TYR A 83 10.42 19.73 -0.75
C TYR A 83 9.78 19.79 -2.13
N ARG A 84 10.22 20.75 -2.98
CA ARG A 84 9.69 20.91 -4.33
C ARG A 84 10.56 20.24 -5.38
N GLN A 85 9.97 19.30 -6.11
CA GLN A 85 10.65 18.67 -7.24
C GLN A 85 9.66 18.42 -8.40
N GLY A 86 10.07 18.82 -9.60
CA GLY A 86 9.29 18.57 -10.82
C GLY A 86 7.90 19.23 -10.79
N GLY A 87 7.71 20.32 -10.03
CA GLY A 87 6.43 21.02 -9.87
C GLY A 87 5.44 20.34 -8.93
N LEU A 88 5.87 19.33 -8.17
CA LEU A 88 5.13 18.73 -7.05
C LEU A 88 5.79 19.15 -5.75
N ASP A 89 5.01 19.38 -4.73
CA ASP A 89 5.48 19.50 -3.36
C ASP A 89 5.36 18.13 -2.67
N PHE A 90 6.46 17.70 -2.08
CA PHE A 90 6.55 16.52 -1.23
C PHE A 90 6.54 16.98 0.21
N CYS A 91 5.61 16.50 0.99
CA CYS A 91 5.39 16.91 2.37
C CYS A 91 5.37 15.68 3.28
N LEU A 92 5.74 15.87 4.54
CA LEU A 92 5.40 14.94 5.61
C LEU A 92 4.14 15.47 6.30
N ALA A 93 3.23 14.58 6.65
CA ALA A 93 2.07 14.94 7.43
C ALA A 93 2.48 15.37 8.84
N GLU A 94 1.65 16.16 9.50
CA GLU A 94 1.84 16.53 10.89
C GLU A 94 1.97 15.27 11.75
N GLY A 95 2.91 15.25 12.68
CA GLY A 95 3.20 14.09 13.53
C GLY A 95 3.99 12.96 12.87
N SER A 96 4.14 12.93 11.54
CA SER A 96 4.82 11.82 10.84
C SER A 96 6.34 11.82 11.02
N ALA A 97 6.98 12.97 11.17
CA ALA A 97 8.44 13.04 11.29
C ALA A 97 9.00 12.26 12.51
N PRO A 98 8.46 12.39 13.72
CA PRO A 98 8.89 11.58 14.86
C PRO A 98 8.67 10.06 14.64
N VAL A 99 7.59 9.67 13.97
CA VAL A 99 7.31 8.26 13.67
C VAL A 99 8.34 7.71 12.68
N LEU A 100 8.69 8.49 11.65
CA LEU A 100 9.71 8.11 10.67
C LEU A 100 11.09 7.93 11.33
N GLU A 101 11.43 8.74 12.34
CA GLU A 101 12.65 8.54 13.13
C GLU A 101 12.60 7.20 13.92
N LYS A 102 11.47 6.87 14.56
CA LYS A 102 11.29 5.58 15.24
C LYS A 102 11.41 4.40 14.25
N MET A 103 10.87 4.53 13.04
CA MET A 103 10.94 3.49 11.99
C MET A 103 12.38 3.16 11.57
N ARG A 104 13.35 4.03 11.82
CA ARG A 104 14.78 3.73 11.61
C ARG A 104 15.31 2.66 12.54
N GLY A 105 14.67 2.43 13.68
CA GLY A 105 14.95 1.34 14.60
C GLY A 105 14.42 -0.03 14.16
N GLY A 106 13.74 -0.10 13.01
CA GLY A 106 13.10 -1.32 12.51
C GLY A 106 11.70 -1.55 13.08
N GLY A 107 11.15 -2.73 12.84
CA GLY A 107 9.81 -3.11 13.29
C GLY A 107 8.96 -3.73 12.17
N LEU A 108 7.65 -3.74 12.35
CA LEU A 108 6.69 -4.24 11.38
C LEU A 108 5.95 -3.06 10.73
N PHE A 109 6.02 -2.98 9.41
CA PHE A 109 5.28 -2.00 8.63
C PHE A 109 4.12 -2.67 7.88
N LEU A 110 2.89 -2.38 8.29
CA LEU A 110 1.69 -2.86 7.62
C LEU A 110 1.18 -1.81 6.66
N THR A 111 0.96 -2.20 5.42
CA THR A 111 0.41 -1.34 4.37
C THR A 111 -0.63 -2.08 3.55
N ALA A 112 -1.22 -1.40 2.57
CA ALA A 112 -2.29 -1.90 1.74
C ALA A 112 -2.08 -1.50 0.27
N HIS A 113 -2.78 -2.17 -0.64
CA HIS A 113 -2.89 -1.75 -2.04
C HIS A 113 -3.79 -0.50 -2.15
N PHE A 114 -3.38 0.58 -1.50
CA PHE A 114 -4.12 1.83 -1.40
C PHE A 114 -3.35 3.01 -1.99
N GLY A 115 -3.94 3.72 -2.95
CA GLY A 115 -3.32 4.85 -3.62
C GLY A 115 -1.98 4.50 -4.27
N ASN A 116 -0.99 5.38 -4.14
CA ASN A 116 0.34 5.17 -4.70
C ASN A 116 1.27 4.48 -3.67
N TYR A 117 0.85 3.32 -3.15
CA TYR A 117 1.55 2.59 -2.08
C TYR A 117 2.98 2.18 -2.45
N GLU A 118 3.25 1.88 -3.71
CA GLU A 118 4.61 1.50 -4.15
C GLU A 118 5.62 2.65 -4.00
N ALA A 119 5.18 3.89 -4.02
CA ALA A 119 6.05 5.04 -3.86
C ALA A 119 6.52 5.27 -2.41
N ILE A 120 5.85 4.66 -1.44
CA ILE A 120 6.21 4.75 -0.02
C ILE A 120 7.59 4.12 0.22
N GLY A 121 7.83 2.92 -0.32
CA GLY A 121 9.08 2.20 -0.11
C GLY A 121 10.34 3.02 -0.46
N PRO A 122 10.47 3.54 -1.69
CA PRO A 122 11.63 4.38 -2.03
C PRO A 122 11.75 5.65 -1.18
N TRP A 123 10.64 6.24 -0.77
CA TRP A 123 10.68 7.43 0.09
C TRP A 123 11.21 7.08 1.48
N LEU A 124 10.70 6.02 2.11
CA LEU A 124 11.21 5.53 3.39
C LEU A 124 12.70 5.17 3.33
N CYS A 125 13.13 4.47 2.28
CA CYS A 125 14.56 4.17 2.09
C CYS A 125 15.42 5.44 1.98
N ARG A 126 14.92 6.49 1.30
CA ARG A 126 15.61 7.79 1.24
C ARG A 126 15.72 8.46 2.59
N LEU A 127 14.72 8.32 3.44
CA LEU A 127 14.72 8.81 4.82
C LEU A 127 15.58 7.96 5.77
N GLY A 128 16.33 6.97 5.27
CA GLY A 128 17.24 6.15 6.07
C GLY A 128 16.55 5.01 6.83
N VAL A 129 15.29 4.73 6.53
CA VAL A 129 14.56 3.60 7.13
C VAL A 129 15.11 2.29 6.55
N PRO A 130 15.47 1.28 7.39
CA PRO A 130 16.03 0.00 6.96
C PRO A 130 14.95 -0.94 6.41
N LEU A 131 14.17 -0.46 5.43
CA LEU A 131 13.04 -1.16 4.86
C LEU A 131 13.45 -2.44 4.17
N VAL A 132 12.69 -3.51 4.40
CA VAL A 132 12.69 -4.75 3.61
C VAL A 132 11.25 -5.15 3.30
N ALA A 133 11.01 -5.61 2.08
CA ALA A 133 9.69 -6.06 1.64
C ALA A 133 9.81 -7.43 0.96
N SER A 134 9.03 -8.41 1.42
CA SER A 134 8.91 -9.70 0.72
C SER A 134 8.05 -9.54 -0.53
N TYR A 135 8.46 -10.20 -1.60
CA TYR A 135 7.71 -10.18 -2.86
C TYR A 135 7.73 -11.54 -3.55
N ILE A 136 6.73 -11.78 -4.40
CA ILE A 136 6.70 -12.94 -5.26
C ILE A 136 7.42 -12.59 -6.57
N PRO A 137 8.53 -13.28 -6.92
CA PRO A 137 9.25 -13.02 -8.16
C PRO A 137 8.36 -13.19 -9.40
N VAL A 138 8.41 -12.21 -10.29
CA VAL A 138 7.68 -12.24 -11.56
C VAL A 138 8.46 -13.05 -12.59
N LYS A 139 7.78 -13.91 -13.32
CA LYS A 139 8.37 -14.63 -14.47
C LYS A 139 8.15 -13.85 -15.77
N PRO A 140 9.10 -13.80 -16.70
CA PRO A 140 10.45 -14.38 -16.63
C PRO A 140 11.42 -13.57 -15.75
N ALA A 141 12.51 -14.20 -15.29
CA ALA A 141 13.48 -13.60 -14.37
C ALA A 141 14.11 -12.28 -14.88
N ARG A 142 14.19 -12.07 -16.20
CA ARG A 142 14.65 -10.81 -16.77
C ARG A 142 13.71 -9.65 -16.43
N LEU A 143 12.39 -9.90 -16.51
CA LEU A 143 11.37 -8.89 -16.14
C LEU A 143 11.46 -8.58 -14.64
N ASN A 144 11.59 -9.61 -13.81
CA ASN A 144 11.76 -9.41 -12.37
C ASN A 144 12.96 -8.52 -12.05
N ARG A 145 14.14 -8.77 -12.66
CA ARG A 145 15.33 -7.93 -12.47
C ARG A 145 15.12 -6.47 -12.89
N ILE A 146 14.33 -6.23 -13.94
CA ILE A 146 13.99 -4.86 -14.37
C ILE A 146 13.10 -4.18 -13.34
N LEU A 147 12.08 -4.89 -12.83
CA LEU A 147 11.18 -4.40 -11.79
C LEU A 147 11.93 -4.12 -10.48
N ASP A 148 12.81 -5.03 -10.05
CA ASP A 148 13.62 -4.83 -8.85
C ASP A 148 14.48 -3.56 -8.96
N ARG A 149 15.19 -3.38 -10.05
CA ARG A 149 16.02 -2.19 -10.25
C ARG A 149 15.17 -0.91 -10.35
N LYS A 150 14.04 -0.97 -11.03
CA LYS A 150 13.17 0.20 -11.25
C LYS A 150 12.35 0.55 -10.01
N ILE A 151 11.79 -0.44 -9.33
CA ILE A 151 10.82 -0.23 -8.26
C ILE A 151 11.48 -0.41 -6.88
N ARG A 152 12.16 -1.54 -6.66
CA ARG A 152 12.61 -1.98 -5.34
C ARG A 152 14.07 -1.63 -4.99
N ALA A 153 14.76 -0.86 -5.80
CA ALA A 153 16.12 -0.43 -5.49
C ALA A 153 16.22 1.09 -5.33
N VAL A 154 16.88 1.52 -4.28
CA VAL A 154 17.24 2.92 -3.99
C VAL A 154 18.75 2.98 -3.79
N ASP A 155 19.43 3.93 -4.45
CA ASP A 155 20.89 4.11 -4.41
C ASP A 155 21.66 2.79 -4.66
N GLY A 156 21.16 1.99 -5.61
CA GLY A 156 21.78 0.72 -6.01
C GLY A 156 21.50 -0.48 -5.08
N ARG A 157 20.82 -0.27 -3.95
CA ARG A 157 20.46 -1.34 -2.98
C ARG A 157 19.00 -1.70 -3.11
N SER A 158 18.69 -2.99 -3.27
CA SER A 158 17.31 -3.47 -3.25
C SER A 158 16.80 -3.58 -1.81
N TYR A 159 15.58 -3.11 -1.58
CA TYR A 159 14.84 -3.42 -0.36
C TYR A 159 13.89 -4.61 -0.53
N GLY A 160 13.79 -5.17 -1.73
CA GLY A 160 13.08 -6.42 -1.97
C GLY A 160 13.89 -7.62 -1.48
N VAL A 161 13.27 -8.51 -0.72
CA VAL A 161 13.87 -9.75 -0.23
C VAL A 161 13.03 -10.95 -0.66
N ASP A 162 13.69 -12.05 -1.03
CA ASP A 162 13.03 -13.33 -1.34
C ASP A 162 12.92 -14.16 -0.05
N ALA A 163 12.24 -13.62 0.96
CA ALA A 163 11.95 -14.32 2.20
C ALA A 163 10.56 -14.95 2.11
N ARG A 164 10.45 -16.24 2.46
CA ARG A 164 9.22 -17.03 2.28
C ARG A 164 8.79 -17.78 3.52
N THR A 165 9.65 -17.91 4.50
CA THR A 165 9.38 -18.67 5.71
C THR A 165 9.21 -17.77 6.93
N PRO A 166 8.37 -18.17 7.90
CA PRO A 166 8.22 -17.43 9.13
C PRO A 166 9.53 -17.15 9.86
N ARG A 167 10.50 -18.08 9.82
CA ARG A 167 11.82 -17.91 10.43
C ARG A 167 12.63 -16.79 9.78
N GLU A 168 12.57 -16.69 8.45
CA GLU A 168 13.25 -15.60 7.73
C GLU A 168 12.67 -14.23 8.11
N PHE A 169 11.35 -14.12 8.28
CA PHE A 169 10.72 -12.87 8.70
C PHE A 169 11.10 -12.48 10.12
N VAL A 170 11.16 -13.45 11.05
CA VAL A 170 11.64 -13.20 12.43
C VAL A 170 13.10 -12.74 12.41
N ARG A 171 13.97 -13.38 11.61
CA ARG A 171 15.38 -12.97 11.47
C ARG A 171 15.50 -11.52 10.96
N LEU A 172 14.69 -11.10 10.00
CA LEU A 172 14.72 -9.72 9.52
C LEU A 172 14.37 -8.70 10.62
N LEU A 173 13.43 -9.03 11.50
CA LEU A 173 13.12 -8.19 12.68
C LEU A 173 14.30 -8.17 13.66
N ASP A 174 14.95 -9.32 13.92
CA ASP A 174 16.12 -9.42 14.78
C ASP A 174 17.34 -8.63 14.25
N GLU A 175 17.44 -8.48 12.94
CA GLU A 175 18.44 -7.65 12.27
C GLU A 175 18.11 -6.14 12.31
N GLY A 176 17.06 -5.73 13.01
CA GLY A 176 16.61 -4.33 13.09
C GLY A 176 16.03 -3.82 11.78
N ARG A 177 15.53 -4.69 10.90
CA ARG A 177 14.86 -4.28 9.67
C ARG A 177 13.44 -3.85 9.93
N LEU A 178 12.97 -2.90 9.14
CA LEU A 178 11.54 -2.59 9.04
C LEU A 178 10.93 -3.53 7.99
N PHE A 179 10.27 -4.59 8.45
CA PHE A 179 9.65 -5.55 7.56
C PHE A 179 8.28 -5.08 7.07
N CYS A 180 8.16 -4.85 5.76
CA CYS A 180 6.93 -4.40 5.12
C CYS A 180 6.07 -5.57 4.66
N LEU A 181 4.79 -5.52 5.00
CA LEU A 181 3.77 -6.49 4.60
C LEU A 181 2.51 -5.79 4.09
N LEU A 182 2.07 -6.16 2.88
CA LEU A 182 0.73 -5.84 2.41
C LEU A 182 -0.25 -6.87 2.98
N ALA A 183 -1.14 -6.44 3.89
CA ALA A 183 -1.99 -7.34 4.67
C ALA A 183 -3.48 -7.28 4.31
N ASP A 184 -3.84 -6.60 3.22
CA ASP A 184 -5.23 -6.26 2.84
C ASP A 184 -5.93 -7.29 1.94
N GLN A 185 -5.23 -8.34 1.50
CA GLN A 185 -5.81 -9.37 0.62
C GLN A 185 -6.38 -10.55 1.39
N ASP A 186 -7.24 -11.32 0.71
CA ASP A 186 -7.80 -12.59 1.18
C ASP A 186 -6.67 -13.61 1.44
N SER A 187 -6.64 -14.15 2.64
CA SER A 187 -5.65 -15.17 3.00
C SER A 187 -6.22 -16.57 2.77
N ARG A 188 -5.57 -17.33 1.88
CA ARG A 188 -6.02 -18.67 1.48
C ARG A 188 -5.23 -19.81 2.10
N ILE A 189 -4.41 -19.48 3.10
CA ILE A 189 -3.62 -20.50 3.80
C ILE A 189 -4.41 -21.14 4.94
N PRO A 190 -4.13 -22.38 5.30
CA PRO A 190 -4.89 -23.08 6.37
C PRO A 190 -4.84 -22.39 7.74
N SER A 191 -3.75 -21.64 8.01
CA SER A 191 -3.57 -20.90 9.27
C SER A 191 -4.17 -19.48 9.25
N ALA A 192 -4.94 -19.12 8.21
CA ALA A 192 -5.56 -17.80 8.13
C ALA A 192 -6.50 -17.56 9.33
N LEU A 193 -6.54 -16.32 9.79
CA LEU A 193 -7.35 -15.94 10.95
C LEU A 193 -8.71 -15.40 10.49
N PRO A 194 -9.80 -15.76 11.17
CA PRO A 194 -11.08 -15.11 10.94
C PRO A 194 -11.03 -13.67 11.44
N GLY A 195 -11.71 -12.77 10.76
CA GLY A 195 -11.82 -11.38 11.15
C GLY A 195 -13.01 -10.68 10.49
N ILE A 196 -13.22 -9.43 10.85
CA ILE A 196 -14.22 -8.56 10.22
C ILE A 196 -13.46 -7.50 9.41
N PHE A 197 -13.93 -7.26 8.18
CA PHE A 197 -13.41 -6.23 7.31
C PHE A 197 -14.52 -5.63 6.46
N LEU A 198 -14.65 -4.30 6.48
CA LEU A 198 -15.74 -3.57 5.82
C LEU A 198 -17.14 -4.07 6.23
N GLY A 199 -17.29 -4.48 7.49
CA GLY A 199 -18.53 -4.99 8.04
C GLY A 199 -18.86 -6.44 7.70
N GLN A 200 -17.96 -7.16 7.01
CA GLN A 200 -18.17 -8.54 6.58
C GLN A 200 -17.11 -9.49 7.15
N GLY A 201 -17.48 -10.77 7.29
CA GLY A 201 -16.53 -11.83 7.62
C GLY A 201 -15.43 -11.91 6.56
N ALA A 202 -14.17 -12.00 6.98
CA ALA A 202 -13.02 -12.03 6.07
C ALA A 202 -11.91 -12.93 6.60
N SER A 203 -11.16 -13.53 5.68
CA SER A 203 -9.95 -14.29 6.00
C SER A 203 -8.74 -13.37 6.00
N MET A 204 -7.97 -13.40 7.10
CA MET A 204 -6.88 -12.48 7.38
C MET A 204 -5.52 -13.18 7.38
N ASN A 205 -4.50 -12.45 6.94
CA ASN A 205 -3.12 -12.95 6.97
C ASN A 205 -2.65 -13.09 8.44
N PRO A 206 -2.25 -14.30 8.89
CA PRO A 206 -1.83 -14.52 10.28
C PRO A 206 -0.42 -14.03 10.59
N LEU A 207 0.36 -13.64 9.57
CA LEU A 207 1.77 -13.33 9.75
C LEU A 207 2.04 -12.17 10.73
N PRO A 208 1.28 -11.06 10.75
CA PRO A 208 1.49 -10.01 11.75
C PRO A 208 1.37 -10.53 13.18
N ASP A 209 0.32 -11.30 13.46
CA ASP A 209 0.09 -11.90 14.77
C ASP A 209 1.19 -12.91 15.14
N PHE A 210 1.59 -13.75 14.19
CA PHE A 210 2.70 -14.69 14.38
C PHE A 210 4.00 -13.96 14.75
N LEU A 211 4.37 -12.91 14.05
CA LEU A 211 5.59 -12.15 14.29
C LEU A 211 5.60 -11.51 15.67
N LEU A 212 4.50 -10.90 16.08
CA LEU A 212 4.38 -10.24 17.39
C LEU A 212 4.37 -11.24 18.55
N ARG A 213 3.84 -12.45 18.35
CA ARG A 213 3.96 -13.51 19.36
C ARG A 213 5.40 -13.99 19.54
N HIS A 214 6.19 -14.02 18.46
CA HIS A 214 7.60 -14.43 18.53
C HIS A 214 8.53 -13.29 18.91
N ARG A 215 8.14 -12.05 18.69
CA ARG A 215 8.88 -10.84 19.05
C ARG A 215 7.94 -9.83 19.72
N PRO A 216 7.53 -10.09 20.97
CA PRO A 216 6.74 -9.15 21.75
C PRO A 216 7.45 -7.79 21.86
N GLY A 217 6.68 -6.71 21.81
CA GLY A 217 7.23 -5.36 21.88
C GLY A 217 7.78 -4.81 20.55
N THR A 218 7.73 -5.59 19.45
CA THR A 218 8.03 -5.05 18.10
C THR A 218 7.06 -3.93 17.77
N PRO A 219 7.54 -2.71 17.46
CA PRO A 219 6.67 -1.62 17.07
C PRO A 219 6.03 -1.90 15.71
N VAL A 220 4.78 -1.49 15.57
CA VAL A 220 4.01 -1.67 14.33
C VAL A 220 3.66 -0.30 13.78
N TYR A 221 3.95 -0.10 12.51
CA TYR A 221 3.72 1.15 11.81
C TYR A 221 2.79 0.97 10.63
N VAL A 222 2.08 2.04 10.29
CA VAL A 222 1.29 2.17 9.07
C VAL A 222 1.70 3.43 8.33
N CYS A 223 1.71 3.37 6.99
CA CYS A 223 1.94 4.54 6.16
C CYS A 223 0.98 4.53 4.98
N TRP A 224 0.65 5.73 4.52
CA TRP A 224 -0.07 5.92 3.27
C TRP A 224 0.37 7.22 2.60
N LEU A 225 0.15 7.29 1.30
CA LEU A 225 0.52 8.44 0.49
C LEU A 225 -0.74 9.15 0.00
N GLU A 226 -0.91 10.38 0.45
CA GLU A 226 -1.98 11.27 0.01
C GLU A 226 -1.56 12.03 -1.24
N GLU A 227 -2.46 12.08 -2.22
CA GLU A 227 -2.36 12.97 -3.36
C GLU A 227 -3.32 14.15 -3.15
N ALA A 228 -2.77 15.29 -2.75
CA ALA A 228 -3.55 16.48 -2.48
C ALA A 228 -3.54 17.47 -3.65
N PRO A 229 -4.59 18.31 -3.79
CA PRO A 229 -4.68 19.30 -4.85
C PRO A 229 -3.53 20.31 -4.81
N PRO A 230 -3.37 21.10 -5.88
CA PRO A 230 -2.38 22.17 -5.94
C PRO A 230 -2.50 23.16 -4.78
N CYS A 231 -1.35 23.66 -4.32
CA CYS A 231 -1.27 24.78 -3.36
C CYS A 231 -0.18 25.76 -3.81
N GLY A 232 -0.50 27.02 -3.92
CA GLY A 232 0.40 28.05 -4.41
C GLY A 232 0.93 27.76 -5.83
N LYS A 233 2.27 27.73 -5.99
CA LYS A 233 2.92 27.45 -7.29
C LYS A 233 3.09 25.96 -7.60
N ALA A 234 2.74 25.07 -6.70
CA ALA A 234 2.80 23.62 -6.93
C ALA A 234 1.65 23.18 -7.85
N ARG A 235 1.89 22.14 -8.64
CA ARG A 235 0.86 21.48 -9.48
C ARG A 235 0.10 20.40 -8.76
N GLY A 236 0.47 20.08 -7.53
CA GLY A 236 -0.09 19.08 -6.64
C GLY A 236 0.87 18.75 -5.52
N ARG A 237 0.38 18.08 -4.51
CA ARG A 237 1.15 17.67 -3.34
C ARG A 237 1.14 16.16 -3.20
N ARG A 238 2.23 15.64 -2.65
CA ARG A 238 2.39 14.25 -2.20
C ARG A 238 2.70 14.31 -0.72
N ILE A 239 1.82 13.83 0.12
CA ILE A 239 1.95 13.90 1.57
C ILE A 239 2.13 12.50 2.10
N LEU A 240 3.28 12.22 2.71
CA LEU A 240 3.55 10.95 3.38
C LEU A 240 3.03 11.03 4.81
N HIS A 241 2.09 10.18 5.11
CA HIS A 241 1.59 9.94 6.46
C HIS A 241 2.27 8.70 7.02
N ALA A 242 2.73 8.78 8.26
CA ALA A 242 3.31 7.68 9.01
C ALA A 242 2.80 7.73 10.45
N ASP A 243 2.21 6.63 10.90
CA ASP A 243 1.66 6.50 12.25
C ASP A 243 2.17 5.22 12.90
N GLU A 244 2.33 5.23 14.21
CA GLU A 244 2.51 4.04 15.01
C GLU A 244 1.13 3.42 15.28
N LEU A 245 0.96 2.15 14.95
CA LEU A 245 -0.31 1.46 15.12
C LEU A 245 -0.46 0.98 16.55
N GLU A 246 -1.31 1.63 17.32
CA GLU A 246 -1.66 1.21 18.67
C GLU A 246 -2.75 0.12 18.63
N PHE A 247 -2.59 -0.92 19.44
CA PHE A 247 -3.57 -1.99 19.59
C PHE A 247 -3.55 -2.58 20.99
N ARG A 248 -4.73 -3.06 21.42
CA ARG A 248 -4.91 -3.77 22.69
C ARG A 248 -5.40 -5.19 22.40
N THR A 249 -5.07 -6.11 23.28
CA THR A 249 -5.49 -7.52 23.17
C THR A 249 -7.01 -7.71 23.15
N SER A 250 -7.77 -6.77 23.68
CA SER A 250 -9.23 -6.74 23.67
C SER A 250 -9.85 -6.34 22.32
N ASP A 251 -9.06 -5.81 21.37
CA ASP A 251 -9.57 -5.20 20.13
C ASP A 251 -10.08 -6.22 19.12
N ASN A 252 -9.54 -7.44 19.14
CA ASN A 252 -9.98 -8.53 18.30
C ASN A 252 -9.69 -9.87 18.98
N PRO A 253 -10.70 -10.76 19.14
CA PRO A 253 -10.50 -12.07 19.75
C PRO A 253 -9.46 -12.93 19.03
N SER A 254 -9.31 -12.76 17.70
CA SER A 254 -8.38 -13.55 16.88
C SER A 254 -6.99 -12.93 16.84
N SER A 255 -6.89 -11.59 16.71
CA SER A 255 -5.63 -10.87 16.68
C SER A 255 -5.84 -9.36 16.84
N ALA A 256 -5.30 -8.78 17.88
CA ALA A 256 -5.42 -7.35 18.19
C ALA A 256 -4.80 -6.47 17.10
N VAL A 257 -3.60 -6.84 16.61
CA VAL A 257 -2.90 -6.08 15.57
C VAL A 257 -3.65 -6.07 14.24
N ILE A 258 -4.26 -7.21 13.88
CA ILE A 258 -5.04 -7.32 12.63
C ILE A 258 -6.32 -6.48 12.74
N GLY A 259 -6.98 -6.50 13.90
CA GLY A 259 -8.15 -5.65 14.15
C GLY A 259 -7.84 -4.17 14.06
N ALA A 260 -6.74 -3.73 14.67
CA ALA A 260 -6.29 -2.34 14.60
C ALA A 260 -5.93 -1.93 13.16
N TYR A 261 -5.20 -2.78 12.44
CA TYR A 261 -4.87 -2.56 11.04
C TYR A 261 -6.12 -2.45 10.15
N ASN A 262 -7.11 -3.34 10.35
CA ASN A 262 -8.36 -3.28 9.62
C ASN A 262 -9.09 -1.95 9.85
N ARG A 263 -9.23 -1.51 11.12
CA ARG A 263 -9.87 -0.23 11.44
C ARG A 263 -9.14 0.95 10.78
N TRP A 264 -7.80 0.94 10.83
CA TRP A 264 -6.99 1.95 10.15
C TRP A 264 -7.27 1.96 8.65
N LEU A 265 -7.20 0.80 7.98
CA LEU A 265 -7.42 0.72 6.54
C LEU A 265 -8.87 1.07 6.16
N GLU A 266 -9.85 0.61 6.92
CA GLU A 266 -11.26 0.94 6.72
C GLU A 266 -11.54 2.44 6.80
N SER A 267 -10.87 3.17 7.72
CA SER A 267 -11.01 4.62 7.79
C SER A 267 -10.49 5.29 6.52
N ARG A 268 -9.37 4.83 5.95
CA ARG A 268 -8.85 5.34 4.66
C ARG A 268 -9.75 4.99 3.48
N ILE A 269 -10.31 3.78 3.48
CA ILE A 269 -11.25 3.34 2.43
C ILE A 269 -12.54 4.18 2.50
N LYS A 270 -13.07 4.46 3.68
CA LYS A 270 -14.28 5.31 3.85
C LYS A 270 -14.07 6.72 3.32
N GLU A 271 -12.88 7.30 3.51
CA GLU A 271 -12.54 8.62 2.99
C GLU A 271 -12.43 8.64 1.46
N ASN A 272 -11.81 7.60 0.88
CA ASN A 272 -11.63 7.51 -0.57
C ASN A 272 -11.62 6.06 -1.06
N PRO A 273 -12.80 5.43 -1.19
CA PRO A 273 -12.90 4.00 -1.50
C PRO A 273 -12.31 3.62 -2.85
N SER A 274 -12.30 4.51 -3.84
CA SER A 274 -11.74 4.23 -5.17
C SER A 274 -10.21 4.18 -5.22
N LEU A 275 -9.52 4.49 -4.12
CA LEU A 275 -8.08 4.33 -3.99
C LEU A 275 -7.67 2.94 -3.47
N TRP A 276 -8.60 2.16 -2.91
CA TRP A 276 -8.26 0.82 -2.48
C TRP A 276 -8.44 -0.19 -3.61
N TYR A 277 -7.33 -0.74 -4.10
CA TYR A 277 -7.34 -1.69 -5.24
C TYR A 277 -7.76 -3.11 -4.84
N GLY A 278 -7.93 -3.38 -3.55
CA GLY A 278 -8.50 -4.62 -3.04
C GLY A 278 -9.88 -4.97 -3.62
N PHE A 279 -10.66 -3.97 -4.05
CA PHE A 279 -11.92 -4.20 -4.78
C PHE A 279 -11.74 -4.96 -6.11
N THR A 280 -10.55 -4.98 -6.69
CA THR A 280 -10.25 -5.78 -7.90
C THR A 280 -9.86 -7.22 -7.60
N HIS A 281 -9.74 -7.59 -6.34
CA HIS A 281 -9.42 -8.93 -5.85
C HIS A 281 -10.65 -9.59 -5.22
N ARG A 282 -10.70 -10.92 -5.23
CA ARG A 282 -11.76 -11.69 -4.57
C ARG A 282 -11.51 -11.71 -3.04
N ARG A 283 -11.75 -10.55 -2.38
CA ARG A 283 -11.35 -10.29 -0.99
C ARG A 283 -12.00 -11.21 0.04
N PHE A 284 -13.21 -11.68 -0.25
CA PHE A 284 -14.00 -12.51 0.67
C PHE A 284 -14.12 -13.96 0.21
N TYR A 285 -13.31 -14.37 -0.78
CA TYR A 285 -13.43 -15.69 -1.42
C TYR A 285 -13.24 -16.86 -0.46
N SER A 286 -12.32 -16.74 0.50
CA SER A 286 -12.07 -17.81 1.48
C SER A 286 -13.20 -18.01 2.48
N VAL A 287 -14.06 -17.00 2.67
CA VAL A 287 -15.25 -17.09 3.55
C VAL A 287 -16.46 -17.52 2.75
N ASP A 288 -16.68 -16.92 1.59
CA ASP A 288 -17.81 -17.25 0.72
C ASP A 288 -17.43 -17.12 -0.77
N PRO A 289 -17.06 -18.23 -1.42
CA PRO A 289 -16.76 -18.23 -2.85
C PRO A 289 -17.93 -17.84 -3.75
N SER A 290 -19.19 -18.02 -3.29
CA SER A 290 -20.40 -17.77 -4.08
C SER A 290 -20.66 -16.29 -4.40
N ILE A 291 -19.99 -15.39 -3.66
CA ILE A 291 -20.04 -13.93 -3.92
C ILE A 291 -19.56 -13.60 -5.33
N TYR A 292 -18.66 -14.39 -5.89
CA TYR A 292 -17.94 -14.05 -7.12
C TYR A 292 -18.39 -14.86 -8.32
N PRO A 293 -18.45 -14.20 -9.50
CA PRO A 293 -18.75 -14.89 -10.76
C PRO A 293 -17.64 -15.88 -11.16
#